data_61975bc4ae487a5028df5872a088a0dd
#
_entry.id   61975bc4ae487a5028df5872a088a0dd
#
_cell.length_a   1.000
_cell.length_b   1.000
_cell.length_c   1.000
_cell.angle_alpha   90.00
_cell.angle_beta   90.00
_cell.angle_gamma   90.00
#
_symmetry.space_group_name_H-M   'P 1'
#
loop_
_entity.id
_entity.type
_entity.pdbx_description
1 polymer ?
#
loop_
_entity_poly.entity_id
_entity_poly.type
_entity_poly.pdbx_seq_one_letter_code
_entity_poly.pdbx_strand_id
1 'polypeptide(L)'
;MNTVLVDTSAVLALLVPTDVHHKRAQRAFTQLAADEARLITTSYTLVECYALIGRRLGLDALSTFRAEFAPLFDVAWIGSDEHERGLDLLEESNSEKLSLVDAVSFVVARDHDVERVFAFDPHFTKAGFTAVG
;
A
#
# COMPACT_ATOMS: atom_id res chain seq x y z
N MET A 1 -7.47 -15.97 7.03
CA MET A 1 -6.07 -15.56 7.36
C MET A 1 -6.00 -14.07 7.60
N ASN A 2 -5.18 -13.67 8.54
CA ASN A 2 -5.02 -12.24 8.86
C ASN A 2 -4.03 -11.59 7.88
N THR A 3 -4.50 -11.32 6.66
CA THR A 3 -3.70 -10.70 5.61
C THR A 3 -4.21 -9.29 5.35
N VAL A 4 -3.28 -8.35 5.23
CA VAL A 4 -3.58 -6.93 5.05
C VAL A 4 -2.74 -6.41 3.88
N LEU A 5 -3.38 -5.72 2.94
CA LEU A 5 -2.68 -5.06 1.85
C LEU A 5 -2.15 -3.71 2.36
N VAL A 6 -0.90 -3.40 2.04
CA VAL A 6 -0.26 -2.14 2.45
C VAL A 6 -0.20 -1.20 1.26
N ASP A 7 -0.68 0.02 1.46
CA ASP A 7 -0.67 1.09 0.46
C ASP A 7 0.43 2.12 0.76
N THR A 8 0.82 2.85 -0.27
CA THR A 8 1.81 3.94 -0.18
C THR A 8 1.46 4.97 0.89
N SER A 9 0.18 5.33 1.03
CA SER A 9 -0.26 6.33 2.01
C SER A 9 0.09 5.92 3.43
N ALA A 10 -0.02 4.63 3.76
CA ALA A 10 0.34 4.12 5.08
C ALA A 10 1.85 4.12 5.30
N VAL A 11 2.63 3.72 4.29
CA VAL A 11 4.09 3.74 4.35
C VAL A 11 4.61 5.15 4.60
N LEU A 12 4.10 6.13 3.85
CA LEU A 12 4.50 7.53 4.05
C LEU A 12 4.10 8.05 5.42
N ALA A 13 2.91 7.70 5.89
CA ALA A 13 2.46 8.11 7.22
C ALA A 13 3.37 7.54 8.33
N LEU A 14 3.88 6.32 8.16
CA LEU A 14 4.83 5.73 9.10
C LEU A 14 6.18 6.44 9.12
N LEU A 15 6.67 6.84 7.94
CA LEU A 15 8.02 7.36 7.79
C LEU A 15 8.13 8.87 7.91
N VAL A 16 7.05 9.60 7.69
CA VAL A 16 7.03 11.07 7.73
C VAL A 16 6.42 11.54 9.04
N PRO A 17 7.24 12.01 10.01
CA PRO A 17 6.73 12.38 11.35
C PRO A 17 5.71 13.52 11.34
N THR A 18 5.74 14.37 10.31
CA THR A 18 4.81 15.50 10.18
C THR A 18 3.52 15.14 9.44
N ASP A 19 3.39 13.89 8.97
CA ASP A 19 2.16 13.43 8.34
C ASP A 19 1.02 13.44 9.35
N VAL A 20 -0.14 13.96 8.94
CA VAL A 20 -1.33 14.05 9.80
C VAL A 20 -1.76 12.69 10.35
N HIS A 21 -1.48 11.62 9.64
CA HIS A 21 -1.83 10.24 10.04
C HIS A 21 -0.68 9.49 10.74
N HIS A 22 0.44 10.16 11.02
CA HIS A 22 1.64 9.49 11.55
C HIS A 22 1.37 8.66 12.81
N LYS A 23 0.71 9.24 13.81
CA LYS A 23 0.43 8.53 15.06
C LYS A 23 -0.52 7.34 14.87
N ARG A 24 -1.53 7.52 14.05
CA ARG A 24 -2.49 6.45 13.72
C ARG A 24 -1.78 5.32 12.98
N ALA A 25 -0.89 5.66 12.05
CA ALA A 25 -0.12 4.67 11.31
C ALA A 25 0.80 3.86 12.23
N GLN A 26 1.47 4.52 13.16
CA GLN A 26 2.32 3.85 14.14
C GLN A 26 1.53 2.88 15.01
N ARG A 27 0.38 3.30 15.53
CA ARG A 27 -0.49 2.43 16.34
C ARG A 27 -1.00 1.23 15.55
N ALA A 28 -1.45 1.47 14.33
CA ALA A 28 -1.95 0.41 13.45
C ALA A 28 -0.84 -0.60 13.12
N PHE A 29 0.33 -0.10 12.78
CA PHE A 29 1.48 -0.96 12.44
C PHE A 29 1.91 -1.83 13.63
N THR A 30 1.96 -1.23 14.82
CA THR A 30 2.26 -1.96 16.06
C THR A 30 1.23 -3.06 16.31
N GLN A 31 -0.05 -2.76 16.11
CA GLN A 31 -1.12 -3.74 16.28
C GLN A 31 -1.04 -4.86 15.26
N LEU A 32 -0.76 -4.54 13.99
CA LEU A 32 -0.58 -5.55 12.95
C LEU A 32 0.58 -6.49 13.28
N ALA A 33 1.68 -5.96 13.81
CA ALA A 33 2.82 -6.76 14.24
C ALA A 33 2.44 -7.67 15.41
N ALA A 34 1.71 -7.15 16.41
CA ALA A 34 1.25 -7.93 17.55
C ALA A 34 0.30 -9.07 17.13
N ASP A 35 -0.52 -8.82 16.13
CA ASP A 35 -1.47 -9.80 15.57
C ASP A 35 -0.81 -10.79 14.61
N GLU A 36 0.48 -10.63 14.35
CA GLU A 36 1.23 -11.44 13.36
C GLU A 36 0.56 -11.41 11.99
N ALA A 37 0.05 -10.25 11.59
CA ALA A 37 -0.60 -10.08 10.30
C ALA A 37 0.38 -10.28 9.15
N ARG A 38 -0.08 -10.98 8.11
CA ARG A 38 0.68 -11.06 6.87
C ARG A 38 0.45 -9.76 6.09
N LEU A 39 1.53 -9.07 5.77
CA LEU A 39 1.47 -7.81 5.04
C LEU A 39 1.84 -8.06 3.59
N ILE A 40 0.92 -7.77 2.67
CA ILE A 40 1.19 -7.88 1.24
C ILE A 40 1.15 -6.50 0.60
N THR A 41 1.91 -6.33 -0.46
CA THR A 41 1.86 -5.14 -1.30
C THR A 41 2.19 -5.52 -2.74
N THR A 42 2.03 -4.59 -3.65
CA THR A 42 2.38 -4.84 -5.05
C THR A 42 3.75 -4.25 -5.38
N SER A 43 4.38 -4.76 -6.44
CA SER A 43 5.62 -4.15 -6.94
C SER A 43 5.40 -2.71 -7.40
N TYR A 44 4.21 -2.35 -7.87
CA TYR A 44 3.88 -0.98 -8.25
C TYR A 44 3.86 -0.04 -7.04
N THR A 45 3.21 -0.47 -5.95
CA THR A 45 3.23 0.28 -4.68
C THR A 45 4.65 0.40 -4.15
N LEU A 46 5.42 -0.68 -4.20
CA LEU A 46 6.80 -0.68 -3.72
C LEU A 46 7.66 0.35 -4.47
N VAL A 47 7.58 0.36 -5.79
CA VAL A 47 8.31 1.34 -6.63
C VAL A 47 7.87 2.77 -6.30
N GLU A 48 6.58 2.99 -6.13
CA GLU A 48 6.06 4.31 -5.76
C GLU A 48 6.60 4.74 -4.39
N CYS A 49 6.66 3.84 -3.41
CA CYS A 49 7.25 4.12 -2.11
C CYS A 49 8.71 4.56 -2.24
N TYR A 50 9.52 3.82 -2.97
CA TYR A 50 10.92 4.19 -3.19
C TYR A 50 11.06 5.56 -3.84
N ALA A 51 10.24 5.84 -4.86
CA ALA A 51 10.28 7.12 -5.54
C ALA A 51 9.93 8.29 -4.63
N LEU A 52 8.87 8.15 -3.85
CA LEU A 52 8.41 9.22 -2.95
C LEU A 52 9.33 9.39 -1.74
N ILE A 53 9.79 8.31 -1.13
CA ILE A 53 10.71 8.36 0.00
C ILE A 53 12.03 9.03 -0.42
N GLY A 54 12.60 8.60 -1.54
CA GLY A 54 13.85 9.16 -2.03
C GLY A 54 13.73 10.65 -2.33
N ARG A 55 12.61 11.06 -2.91
CA ARG A 55 12.37 12.46 -3.28
C ARG A 55 12.08 13.36 -2.09
N ARG A 56 11.29 12.87 -1.11
CA ARG A 56 10.85 13.67 0.03
C ARG A 56 11.81 13.62 1.22
N LEU A 57 12.44 12.48 1.46
CA LEU A 57 13.24 12.23 2.66
C LEU A 57 14.72 11.94 2.37
N GLY A 58 15.08 11.66 1.13
CA GLY A 58 16.46 11.43 0.71
C GLY A 58 16.89 9.97 0.72
N LEU A 59 18.15 9.75 0.33
CA LEU A 59 18.71 8.40 0.15
C LEU A 59 18.86 7.62 1.46
N ASP A 60 19.16 8.29 2.57
CA ASP A 60 19.32 7.60 3.85
C ASP A 60 17.99 6.98 4.30
N ALA A 61 16.89 7.74 4.16
CA ALA A 61 15.56 7.22 4.48
C ALA A 61 15.16 6.09 3.53
N LEU A 62 15.52 6.21 2.25
CA LEU A 62 15.27 5.15 1.27
C LEU A 62 16.02 3.87 1.66
N SER A 63 17.28 3.98 2.06
CA SER A 63 18.10 2.84 2.49
C SER A 63 17.52 2.18 3.75
N THR A 64 17.05 2.98 4.70
CA THR A 64 16.37 2.49 5.90
C THR A 64 15.10 1.73 5.55
N PHE A 65 14.27 2.30 4.67
CA PHE A 65 13.07 1.64 4.21
C PHE A 65 13.38 0.29 3.56
N ARG A 66 14.36 0.25 2.67
CA ARG A 66 14.78 -0.97 2.00
C ARG A 66 15.26 -2.05 2.98
N ALA A 67 16.01 -1.66 4.01
CA ALA A 67 16.61 -2.59 4.96
C ALA A 67 15.63 -3.05 6.04
N GLU A 68 14.77 -2.17 6.53
CA GLU A 68 13.98 -2.41 7.73
C GLU A 68 12.49 -2.61 7.49
N PHE A 69 11.92 -2.02 6.44
CA PHE A 69 10.48 -2.09 6.17
C PHE A 69 10.13 -3.01 5.02
N ALA A 70 10.77 -2.83 3.87
CA ALA A 70 10.45 -3.62 2.67
C ALA A 70 10.51 -5.13 2.89
N PRO A 71 11.47 -5.68 3.68
CA PRO A 71 11.51 -7.11 3.93
C PRO A 71 10.33 -7.67 4.71
N LEU A 72 9.53 -6.80 5.36
CA LEU A 72 8.34 -7.21 6.10
C LEU A 72 7.15 -7.50 5.19
N PHE A 73 7.22 -7.10 3.94
CA PHE A 73 6.12 -7.25 3.00
C PHE A 73 6.33 -8.44 2.08
N ASP A 74 5.24 -9.19 1.86
CA ASP A 74 5.16 -10.13 0.74
C ASP A 74 4.81 -9.31 -0.49
N VAL A 75 5.71 -9.26 -1.46
CA VAL A 75 5.52 -8.45 -2.66
C VAL A 75 4.90 -9.28 -3.77
N ALA A 76 3.74 -8.87 -4.26
CA ALA A 76 3.16 -9.40 -5.48
C ALA A 76 3.79 -8.66 -6.67
N TRP A 77 4.67 -9.34 -7.38
CA TRP A 77 5.32 -8.79 -8.57
C TRP A 77 4.35 -8.81 -9.72
N ILE A 78 4.04 -7.63 -10.25
CA ILE A 78 2.96 -7.45 -11.23
C ILE A 78 3.43 -7.90 -12.61
N GLY A 79 2.70 -8.86 -13.16
CA GLY A 79 2.87 -9.28 -14.53
C GLY A 79 1.89 -8.59 -15.47
N SER A 80 1.93 -8.96 -16.75
CA SER A 80 1.10 -8.33 -17.77
C SER A 80 -0.41 -8.51 -17.52
N ASP A 81 -0.82 -9.65 -16.95
CA ASP A 81 -2.24 -9.90 -16.66
C ASP A 81 -2.81 -8.91 -15.65
N GLU A 82 -2.17 -8.77 -14.50
CA GLU A 82 -2.63 -7.85 -13.45
C GLU A 82 -2.54 -6.40 -13.93
N HIS A 83 -1.52 -6.07 -14.70
CA HIS A 83 -1.34 -4.75 -15.31
C HIS A 83 -2.53 -4.41 -16.21
N GLU A 84 -2.88 -5.31 -17.14
CA GLU A 84 -3.98 -5.08 -18.08
C GLU A 84 -5.33 -5.01 -17.36
N ARG A 85 -5.56 -5.89 -16.39
CA ARG A 85 -6.79 -5.86 -15.59
C ARG A 85 -6.89 -4.57 -14.76
N GLY A 86 -5.76 -4.07 -14.27
CA GLY A 86 -5.70 -2.77 -13.59
C GLY A 86 -6.07 -1.62 -14.50
N LEU A 87 -5.58 -1.62 -15.74
CA LEU A 87 -5.94 -0.62 -16.74
C LEU A 87 -7.43 -0.67 -17.08
N ASP A 88 -7.98 -1.87 -17.26
CA ASP A 88 -9.42 -2.05 -17.52
C ASP A 88 -10.26 -1.47 -16.38
N LEU A 89 -9.89 -1.77 -15.14
CA LEU A 89 -10.57 -1.26 -13.95
C LEU A 89 -10.48 0.26 -13.89
N LEU A 90 -9.31 0.82 -14.18
CA LEU A 90 -9.09 2.26 -14.18
C LEU A 90 -9.98 2.97 -15.20
N GLU A 91 -10.03 2.44 -16.42
CA GLU A 91 -10.89 2.99 -17.49
C GLU A 91 -12.37 2.90 -17.12
N GLU A 92 -12.80 1.77 -16.55
CA GLU A 92 -14.19 1.57 -16.12
C GLU A 92 -14.60 2.47 -14.97
N SER A 93 -13.65 2.80 -14.08
CA SER A 93 -13.93 3.65 -12.91
C SER A 93 -14.29 5.08 -13.29
N ASN A 94 -13.80 5.54 -14.43
CA ASN A 94 -13.98 6.91 -14.91
C ASN A 94 -13.61 7.96 -13.85
N SER A 95 -12.65 7.64 -12.99
CA SER A 95 -12.20 8.53 -11.92
C SER A 95 -10.82 9.10 -12.25
N GLU A 96 -10.73 10.41 -12.30
CA GLU A 96 -9.45 11.10 -12.56
C GLU A 96 -8.48 10.99 -11.39
N LYS A 97 -8.98 10.65 -10.19
CA LYS A 97 -8.17 10.58 -8.97
C LYS A 97 -7.61 9.19 -8.69
N LEU A 98 -8.18 8.17 -9.30
CA LEU A 98 -7.68 6.81 -9.15
C LEU A 98 -6.46 6.61 -10.02
N SER A 99 -5.37 6.09 -9.46
CA SER A 99 -4.15 5.78 -10.21
C SER A 99 -4.12 4.32 -10.65
N LEU A 100 -3.23 4.01 -11.59
CA LEU A 100 -2.99 2.62 -11.98
C LEU A 100 -2.43 1.81 -10.79
N VAL A 101 -1.62 2.43 -9.95
CA VAL A 101 -1.11 1.79 -8.74
C VAL A 101 -2.25 1.32 -7.85
N ASP A 102 -3.25 2.20 -7.63
CA ASP A 102 -4.43 1.86 -6.84
C ASP A 102 -5.25 0.74 -7.50
N ALA A 103 -5.49 0.84 -8.79
CA ALA A 103 -6.28 -0.14 -9.53
C ALA A 103 -5.64 -1.53 -9.49
N VAL A 104 -4.32 -1.60 -9.65
CA VAL A 104 -3.57 -2.86 -9.55
C VAL A 104 -3.61 -3.42 -8.12
N SER A 105 -3.56 -2.55 -7.11
CA SER A 105 -3.73 -2.97 -5.71
C SER A 105 -5.09 -3.61 -5.49
N PHE A 106 -6.17 -3.05 -6.06
CA PHE A 106 -7.50 -3.64 -5.97
C PHE A 106 -7.55 -5.01 -6.64
N VAL A 107 -6.96 -5.16 -7.82
CA VAL A 107 -6.88 -6.44 -8.53
C VAL A 107 -6.20 -7.50 -7.68
N VAL A 108 -5.02 -7.19 -7.14
CA VAL A 108 -4.25 -8.12 -6.32
C VAL A 108 -5.00 -8.49 -5.03
N ALA A 109 -5.58 -7.50 -4.35
CA ALA A 109 -6.32 -7.75 -3.12
C ALA A 109 -7.51 -8.69 -3.37
N ARG A 110 -8.25 -8.47 -4.44
CA ARG A 110 -9.39 -9.32 -4.80
C ARG A 110 -8.96 -10.72 -5.20
N ASP A 111 -7.88 -10.85 -5.96
CA ASP A 111 -7.32 -12.16 -6.36
C ASP A 111 -6.89 -12.99 -5.14
N HIS A 112 -6.42 -12.34 -4.07
CA HIS A 112 -5.97 -13.00 -2.85
C HIS A 112 -7.02 -13.01 -1.74
N ASP A 113 -8.26 -12.61 -2.03
CA ASP A 113 -9.36 -12.53 -1.05
C ASP A 113 -9.01 -11.67 0.16
N VAL A 114 -8.27 -10.59 -0.06
CA VAL A 114 -7.88 -9.65 0.98
C VAL A 114 -8.90 -8.52 1.04
N GLU A 115 -9.51 -8.34 2.22
CA GLU A 115 -10.53 -7.31 2.43
C GLU A 115 -10.02 -6.13 3.24
N ARG A 116 -8.93 -6.31 3.99
CA ARG A 116 -8.37 -5.30 4.88
C ARG A 116 -7.16 -4.64 4.24
N VAL A 117 -7.12 -3.31 4.34
CA VAL A 117 -6.03 -2.52 3.78
C VAL A 117 -5.47 -1.57 4.83
N PHE A 118 -4.16 -1.47 4.88
CA PHE A 118 -3.46 -0.46 5.67
C PHE A 118 -3.22 0.74 4.75
N ALA A 119 -4.15 1.67 4.78
CA ALA A 119 -4.19 2.82 3.88
C ALA A 119 -4.96 3.97 4.51
N PHE A 120 -4.58 5.19 4.16
CA PHE A 120 -5.28 6.41 4.56
C PHE A 120 -5.94 7.10 3.38
N ASP A 121 -5.76 6.55 2.18
CA ASP A 121 -6.39 7.05 0.96
C ASP A 121 -7.85 6.55 0.91
N PRO A 122 -8.84 7.45 0.73
CA PRO A 122 -10.25 7.06 0.69
C PRO A 122 -10.65 6.17 -0.49
N HIS A 123 -9.81 6.04 -1.52
CA HIS A 123 -10.11 5.18 -2.67
C HIS A 123 -10.36 3.74 -2.27
N PHE A 124 -9.68 3.24 -1.25
CA PHE A 124 -9.82 1.85 -0.80
C PHE A 124 -11.17 1.59 -0.15
N THR A 125 -11.60 2.46 0.77
CA THR A 125 -12.92 2.30 1.40
C THR A 125 -14.05 2.49 0.40
N LYS A 126 -13.90 3.41 -0.55
CA LYS A 126 -14.87 3.59 -1.64
C LYS A 126 -14.97 2.36 -2.52
N ALA A 127 -13.89 1.62 -2.68
CA ALA A 127 -13.87 0.38 -3.48
C ALA A 127 -14.38 -0.84 -2.70
N GLY A 128 -14.75 -0.70 -1.43
CA GLY A 128 -15.33 -1.75 -0.62
C GLY A 128 -14.36 -2.43 0.36
N PHE A 129 -13.14 -1.95 0.46
CA PHE A 129 -12.16 -2.50 1.42
C PHE A 129 -12.35 -1.89 2.80
N THR A 130 -11.91 -2.62 3.83
CA THR A 130 -11.93 -2.17 5.21
C THR A 130 -10.56 -1.60 5.58
N ALA A 131 -10.52 -0.34 5.96
CA ALA A 131 -9.27 0.32 6.34
C ALA A 131 -8.83 -0.09 7.75
N VAL A 132 -7.53 -0.29 7.92
CA VAL A 132 -6.84 -0.48 9.19
C VAL A 132 -6.11 0.82 9.50
N GLY A 133 -6.32 1.36 10.67
CA GLY A 133 -5.64 2.60 11.07
C GLY A 133 -6.47 3.85 11.26
#